data_4787c0e1c10d6ff89d93562de531090f
#
_entry.id   4787c0e1c10d6ff89d93562de531090f
#
_cell.length_a   1.000
_cell.length_b   1.000
_cell.length_c   1.000
_cell.angle_alpha   90.00
_cell.angle_beta   90.00
_cell.angle_gamma   90.00
#
_symmetry.space_group_name_H-M   'P 1'
#
loop_
_entity.id
_entity.type
_entity.pdbx_description
1 polymer ?
#
loop_
_entity_poly.entity_id
_entity_poly.type
_entity_poly.pdbx_seq_one_letter_code
_entity_poly.pdbx_strand_id
1 'polypeptide(L)' 'KKNPYKAKIMVKGVDIHLGYFPTPEAASEAFQKAKAERDGRS' A
#
# COMPACT_ATOMS: atom_id res chain seq x y z
N LYS A 1 2.94 -11.51 16.85
CA LYS A 1 3.02 -10.09 16.93
C LYS A 1 2.64 -9.40 15.69
N LYS A 2 2.20 -8.18 15.84
CA LYS A 2 1.80 -7.42 14.68
C LYS A 2 2.97 -6.74 14.03
N ASN A 3 2.90 -6.62 12.72
CA ASN A 3 3.89 -5.86 11.99
C ASN A 3 3.63 -4.37 12.21
N PRO A 4 4.68 -3.59 12.44
CA PRO A 4 4.51 -2.18 12.79
C PRO A 4 4.24 -1.27 11.61
N TYR A 5 4.45 -1.74 10.42
CA TYR A 5 4.34 -0.87 9.24
C TYR A 5 3.08 -1.15 8.46
N LYS A 6 2.21 -0.17 8.45
CA LYS A 6 0.95 -0.30 7.74
C LYS A 6 1.01 0.48 6.44
N ALA A 7 0.51 -0.12 5.36
CA ALA A 7 0.46 0.54 4.08
C ALA A 7 -0.97 0.63 3.59
N LYS A 8 -1.30 1.76 3.01
CA LYS A 8 -2.61 1.94 2.42
C LYS A 8 -2.51 2.97 1.31
N ILE A 9 -3.49 2.94 0.43
CA ILE A 9 -3.51 3.85 -0.71
C ILE A 9 -4.92 4.40 -0.86
N MET A 10 -5.00 5.64 -1.34
CA MET A 10 -6.29 6.26 -1.55
C MET A 10 -6.60 6.31 -3.03
N VAL A 11 -7.76 5.81 -3.40
CA VAL A 11 -8.19 5.81 -4.79
C VAL A 11 -9.57 6.43 -4.85
N LYS A 12 -9.67 7.55 -5.53
CA LYS A 12 -10.94 8.24 -5.70
C LYS A 12 -11.63 8.50 -4.37
N GLY A 13 -10.84 8.88 -3.38
CA GLY A 13 -11.39 9.19 -2.08
C GLY A 13 -11.66 7.99 -1.20
N VAL A 14 -11.29 6.82 -1.65
CA VAL A 14 -11.51 5.60 -0.89
C VAL A 14 -10.19 5.04 -0.40
N ASP A 15 -10.10 4.80 0.90
CA ASP A 15 -8.91 4.21 1.50
C ASP A 15 -8.89 2.72 1.26
N ILE A 16 -7.82 2.26 0.64
CA ILE A 16 -7.64 0.83 0.40
C ILE A 16 -6.48 0.35 1.24
N HIS A 17 -6.75 -0.52 2.19
CA HIS A 17 -5.75 -1.00 3.11
C HIS A 17 -4.96 -2.14 2.46
N LEU A 18 -3.65 -1.96 2.36
CA LEU A 18 -2.79 -2.95 1.72
C LEU A 18 -2.33 -4.02 2.68
N GLY A 19 -2.21 -3.67 3.96
CA GLY A 19 -1.81 -4.65 4.95
C GLY A 19 -0.71 -4.14 5.84
N TYR A 20 -0.24 -5.02 6.71
CA TYR A 20 0.86 -4.70 7.61
C TYR A 20 2.11 -5.42 7.17
N PHE A 21 3.24 -4.77 7.33
CA PHE A 21 4.50 -5.31 6.84
C PHE A 21 5.56 -5.24 7.92
N PRO A 22 6.51 -6.17 7.91
CA PRO A 22 7.55 -6.21 8.93
C PRO A 22 8.61 -5.14 8.77
N THR A 23 8.77 -4.61 7.57
CA THR A 23 9.77 -3.58 7.32
C THR A 23 9.16 -2.45 6.53
N PRO A 24 9.72 -1.24 6.67
CA PRO A 24 9.21 -0.12 5.89
C PRO A 24 9.43 -0.31 4.38
N GLU A 25 10.45 -1.05 4.03
CA GLU A 25 10.71 -1.29 2.62
C GLU A 25 9.62 -2.15 2.01
N ALA A 26 9.20 -3.17 2.74
CA ALA A 26 8.12 -4.01 2.25
C ALA A 26 6.83 -3.21 2.08
N ALA A 27 6.54 -2.35 3.04
CA ALA A 27 5.36 -1.51 2.95
C ALA A 27 5.46 -0.57 1.76
N SER A 28 6.65 -0.03 1.53
CA SER A 28 6.85 0.88 0.42
C SER A 28 6.64 0.17 -0.91
N GLU A 29 7.15 -1.04 -1.02
CA GLU A 29 6.96 -1.81 -2.24
C GLU A 29 5.50 -2.08 -2.51
N ALA A 30 4.78 -2.46 -1.47
CA ALA A 30 3.36 -2.73 -1.64
C ALA A 30 2.63 -1.47 -2.10
N PHE A 31 2.99 -0.34 -1.51
CA PHE A 31 2.37 0.93 -1.89
C PHE A 31 2.67 1.26 -3.34
N GLN A 32 3.92 1.10 -3.75
CA GLN A 32 4.30 1.42 -5.11
C GLN A 32 3.62 0.52 -6.11
N LYS A 33 3.49 -0.75 -5.77
CA LYS A 33 2.80 -1.68 -6.64
C LYS A 33 1.34 -1.26 -6.82
N ALA A 34 0.68 -0.97 -5.73
CA ALA A 34 -0.73 -0.59 -5.81
C ALA A 34 -0.88 0.70 -6.59
N LYS A 35 0.04 1.64 -6.37
CA LYS A 35 -0.02 2.92 -7.06
C LYS A 35 0.19 2.74 -8.55
N ALA A 36 1.14 1.89 -8.92
CA ALA A 36 1.41 1.67 -10.33
C ALA A 36 0.23 1.02 -11.02
N GLU A 37 -0.40 0.08 -10.34
CA GLU A 37 -1.57 -0.55 -10.90
C GLU A 37 -2.71 0.43 -11.09
N ARG A 38 -2.89 1.29 -10.10
CA ARG A 38 -3.93 2.28 -10.20
C ARG A 38 -3.68 3.22 -11.38
N ASP A 39 -2.43 3.70 -11.49
CA ASP A 39 -2.08 4.62 -12.56
C ASP A 39 -2.13 3.94 -13.91
N GLY A 40 -1.69 2.70 -13.96
CA GLY A 40 -1.65 2.00 -15.21
C GLY A 40 -3.03 1.68 -15.76
N ARG A 41 -4.01 1.65 -14.87
CA ARG A 41 -5.35 1.35 -15.33
C ARG A 41 -6.10 2.55 -15.83
N SER A 42 -5.74 3.68 -15.32
CA SER A 42 -6.43 4.89 -15.77
C SER A 42 -5.96 5.29 -17.14
#